data_6e95710014a2d5c0c116fb62ebaa4eb6
#
_entry.id   6e95710014a2d5c0c116fb62ebaa4eb6
#
_cell.length_a   1.000
_cell.length_b   1.000
_cell.length_c   1.000
_cell.angle_alpha   90.00
_cell.angle_beta   90.00
_cell.angle_gamma   90.00
#
_symmetry.space_group_name_H-M   'P 1'
#
loop_
_entity.id
_entity.type
_entity.pdbx_description
1 polymer ?
#
loop_
_entity_poly.entity_id
_entity_poly.type
_entity_poly.pdbx_seq_one_letter_code
_entity_poly.pdbx_strand_id
1 'polypeptide(L)'
;FDIEMFSHINVAGAMSGALTTGDILTGSTSGATGVIESITSAASATITGITNANPPVVTCSGGHNFTEGQVVTIASVSGVSGVNANHAVKNPTATTFELFNASNLTARDSTTTTAYSSGGTAVHTTIILNNVQGEFDAEETITAPTNSITGTIQRNIFGCKGFEQKQFNQTKGISMAGSPTYTANVALDSVNGDNTVL
;
A
#
# COMPACT_ATOMS: atom_id res chain seq x y z
N PHE A 1 -22.86 22.31 -3.31
CA PHE A 1 -22.28 21.21 -4.09
C PHE A 1 -21.21 20.56 -3.22
N ASP A 2 -21.59 19.50 -2.51
CA ASP A 2 -20.64 18.73 -1.72
C ASP A 2 -19.85 17.81 -2.67
N ILE A 3 -18.56 18.07 -2.79
CA ILE A 3 -17.65 17.15 -3.45
C ILE A 3 -17.12 16.23 -2.37
N GLU A 4 -17.65 15.01 -2.30
CA GLU A 4 -17.03 13.96 -1.50
C GLU A 4 -15.66 13.62 -2.07
N MET A 5 -14.67 13.72 -1.23
CA MET A 5 -13.30 13.41 -1.61
C MET A 5 -12.84 12.15 -0.92
N PHE A 6 -12.44 11.19 -1.73
CA PHE A 6 -11.88 9.94 -1.27
C PHE A 6 -10.35 9.99 -1.30
N SER A 7 -9.74 9.43 -0.29
CA SER A 7 -8.29 9.23 -0.23
C SER A 7 -7.97 7.74 -0.13
N HIS A 8 -6.98 7.31 -0.87
CA HIS A 8 -6.53 5.93 -0.84
C HIS A 8 -5.30 5.80 0.05
N ILE A 9 -5.35 4.87 0.98
CA ILE A 9 -4.20 4.49 1.80
C ILE A 9 -3.82 3.05 1.49
N ASN A 10 -2.57 2.84 1.11
CA ASN A 10 -1.98 1.52 0.97
C ASN A 10 -1.27 1.15 2.27
N VAL A 11 -1.65 0.04 2.84
CA VAL A 11 -1.02 -0.51 4.03
C VAL A 11 0.15 -1.40 3.63
N ALA A 12 1.22 -1.34 4.40
CA ALA A 12 2.37 -2.21 4.23
C ALA A 12 2.04 -3.64 4.67
N GLY A 13 1.27 -4.34 3.85
CA GLY A 13 0.82 -5.71 4.09
C GLY A 13 -0.56 -5.79 4.72
N ALA A 14 -0.71 -6.67 5.71
CA ALA A 14 -1.98 -6.88 6.40
C ALA A 14 -2.13 -5.96 7.61
N MET A 15 -3.37 -5.59 7.92
CA MET A 15 -3.73 -4.98 9.20
C MET A 15 -3.66 -6.02 10.33
N SER A 16 -3.54 -5.58 11.58
CA SER A 16 -3.52 -6.48 12.75
C SER A 16 -4.84 -7.20 13.00
N GLY A 17 -5.91 -6.81 12.34
CA GLY A 17 -7.24 -7.41 12.41
C GLY A 17 -8.16 -6.91 11.31
N ALA A 18 -9.43 -7.27 11.38
CA ALA A 18 -10.44 -6.85 10.43
C ALA A 18 -10.90 -5.43 10.72
N LEU A 19 -10.80 -4.55 9.72
CA LEU A 19 -11.35 -3.19 9.76
C LEU A 19 -12.86 -3.21 9.47
N THR A 20 -13.55 -2.20 9.95
CA THR A 20 -14.98 -2.01 9.72
C THR A 20 -15.23 -0.70 8.98
N THR A 21 -16.06 -0.74 7.95
CA THR A 21 -16.54 0.45 7.25
C THR A 21 -17.26 1.38 8.23
N GLY A 22 -16.96 2.66 8.18
CA GLY A 22 -17.48 3.68 9.10
C GLY A 22 -16.58 3.96 10.30
N ASP A 23 -15.57 3.13 10.58
CA ASP A 23 -14.58 3.43 11.63
C ASP A 23 -13.71 4.62 11.21
N ILE A 24 -13.25 5.38 12.22
CA ILE A 24 -12.30 6.47 12.01
C ILE A 24 -10.89 5.90 12.10
N LEU A 25 -10.10 6.15 11.07
CA LEU A 25 -8.67 5.85 11.02
C LEU A 25 -7.90 7.08 11.46
N THR A 26 -6.88 6.89 12.30
CA THR A 26 -6.05 7.98 12.82
C THR A 26 -4.58 7.66 12.58
N GLY A 27 -3.84 8.62 12.02
CA GLY A 27 -2.39 8.57 11.90
C GLY A 27 -1.69 8.90 13.22
N SER A 28 -0.71 8.10 13.59
CA SER A 28 -0.05 8.22 14.89
C SER A 28 0.89 9.42 15.00
N THR A 29 1.45 9.85 13.90
CA THR A 29 2.43 10.96 13.83
C THR A 29 1.80 12.22 13.29
N SER A 30 1.07 12.11 12.20
CA SER A 30 0.41 13.24 11.54
C SER A 30 -0.81 13.76 12.30
N GLY A 31 -1.47 12.89 13.08
CA GLY A 31 -2.77 13.18 13.67
C GLY A 31 -3.90 13.27 12.64
N ALA A 32 -3.63 12.95 11.38
CA ALA A 32 -4.63 12.92 10.34
C ALA A 32 -5.72 11.89 10.65
N THR A 33 -6.95 12.17 10.24
CA THR A 33 -8.07 11.26 10.43
C THR A 33 -8.85 11.08 9.13
N GLY A 34 -9.54 9.96 9.00
CA GLY A 34 -10.44 9.69 7.88
C GLY A 34 -11.41 8.57 8.22
N VAL A 35 -12.58 8.61 7.64
CA VAL A 35 -13.61 7.59 7.83
C VAL A 35 -13.43 6.50 6.78
N ILE A 36 -13.40 5.24 7.20
CA ILE A 36 -13.26 4.10 6.29
C ILE A 36 -14.53 3.96 5.45
N GLU A 37 -14.41 4.24 4.17
CA GLU A 37 -15.49 4.05 3.19
C GLU A 37 -15.53 2.63 2.66
N SER A 38 -14.38 2.10 2.29
CA SER A 38 -14.25 0.72 1.84
C SER A 38 -12.85 0.18 2.08
N ILE A 39 -12.75 -1.13 2.15
CA ILE A 39 -11.50 -1.85 2.35
C ILE A 39 -11.38 -2.82 1.18
N THR A 40 -10.34 -2.65 0.39
CA THR A 40 -9.95 -3.65 -0.60
C THR A 40 -8.78 -4.43 0.00
N SER A 41 -9.06 -5.52 0.71
CA SER A 41 -8.01 -6.51 0.84
C SER A 41 -7.84 -7.15 -0.53
N ALA A 42 -6.68 -6.97 -1.12
CA ALA A 42 -6.30 -7.84 -2.21
C ALA A 42 -6.40 -9.27 -1.66
N ALA A 43 -7.14 -10.10 -2.36
CA ALA A 43 -7.39 -11.46 -1.94
C ALA A 43 -6.08 -12.09 -1.47
N SER A 44 -6.11 -12.75 -0.33
CA SER A 44 -4.93 -13.46 0.16
C SER A 44 -4.55 -14.49 -0.90
N ALA A 45 -3.45 -14.27 -1.58
CA ALA A 45 -2.97 -15.21 -2.57
C ALA A 45 -2.32 -16.39 -1.86
N THR A 46 -2.76 -17.61 -2.18
CA THR A 46 -2.17 -18.82 -1.63
C THR A 46 -0.84 -19.11 -2.34
N ILE A 47 0.23 -19.21 -1.57
CA ILE A 47 1.56 -19.51 -2.10
C ILE A 47 1.69 -21.02 -2.34
N THR A 48 2.19 -21.38 -3.52
CA THR A 48 2.43 -22.78 -3.92
C THR A 48 3.89 -23.06 -4.17
N GLY A 49 4.74 -22.04 -4.22
CA GLY A 49 6.18 -22.20 -4.42
C GLY A 49 6.94 -20.92 -4.16
N ILE A 50 8.20 -21.08 -3.74
CA ILE A 50 9.19 -19.99 -3.65
C ILE A 50 10.52 -20.54 -4.07
N THR A 51 11.18 -19.89 -5.03
CA THR A 51 12.49 -20.32 -5.51
C THR A 51 13.61 -19.93 -4.54
N ASN A 52 14.65 -20.77 -4.45
CA ASN A 52 15.89 -20.39 -3.77
C ASN A 52 16.76 -19.59 -4.74
N ALA A 53 16.51 -18.31 -4.83
CA ALA A 53 17.15 -17.40 -5.79
C ALA A 53 17.38 -16.00 -5.18
N ASN A 54 18.02 -15.13 -5.93
CA ASN A 54 18.23 -13.73 -5.62
C ASN A 54 17.87 -12.88 -6.86
N PRO A 55 16.67 -12.25 -6.90
CA PRO A 55 15.55 -12.39 -5.96
C PRO A 55 14.82 -13.74 -6.05
N PRO A 56 14.15 -14.19 -4.98
CA PRO A 56 13.28 -15.35 -5.06
C PRO A 56 11.98 -14.98 -5.76
N VAL A 57 11.47 -15.93 -6.54
CA VAL A 57 10.16 -15.83 -7.20
C VAL A 57 9.14 -16.60 -6.39
N VAL A 58 8.06 -15.93 -6.01
CA VAL A 58 6.87 -16.52 -5.39
C VAL A 58 5.92 -16.95 -6.49
N THR A 59 5.34 -18.14 -6.35
CA THR A 59 4.27 -18.64 -7.20
C THR A 59 3.01 -18.79 -6.37
N CYS A 60 1.89 -18.28 -6.90
CA CYS A 60 0.57 -18.35 -6.26
C CYS A 60 -0.40 -19.21 -7.07
N SER A 61 -1.31 -19.88 -6.38
CA SER A 61 -2.42 -20.57 -7.02
C SER A 61 -3.53 -19.57 -7.38
N GLY A 62 -3.99 -19.58 -8.62
CA GLY A 62 -5.18 -18.82 -9.04
C GLY A 62 -4.99 -17.33 -9.28
N GLY A 63 -3.76 -16.83 -9.28
CA GLY A 63 -3.47 -15.40 -9.47
C GLY A 63 -3.45 -14.61 -8.15
N HIS A 64 -2.92 -13.38 -8.19
CA HIS A 64 -2.76 -12.56 -6.99
C HIS A 64 -3.16 -11.09 -7.12
N ASN A 65 -3.33 -10.55 -8.30
CA ASN A 65 -3.68 -9.15 -8.57
C ASN A 65 -2.77 -8.08 -7.92
N PHE A 66 -1.59 -8.46 -7.43
CA PHE A 66 -0.62 -7.49 -6.91
C PHE A 66 0.01 -6.72 -8.06
N THR A 67 0.34 -5.46 -7.79
CA THR A 67 1.01 -4.58 -8.74
C THR A 67 2.43 -4.27 -8.29
N GLU A 68 3.24 -3.80 -9.22
CA GLU A 68 4.62 -3.37 -8.96
C GLU A 68 4.67 -2.36 -7.81
N GLY A 69 5.53 -2.61 -6.84
CA GLY A 69 5.75 -1.71 -5.72
C GLY A 69 4.83 -1.88 -4.51
N GLN A 70 3.78 -2.66 -4.61
CA GLN A 70 2.98 -2.96 -3.44
C GLN A 70 3.78 -3.76 -2.41
N VAL A 71 3.50 -3.50 -1.13
CA VAL A 71 4.06 -4.30 -0.04
C VAL A 71 3.05 -5.35 0.38
N VAL A 72 3.48 -6.60 0.33
CA VAL A 72 2.68 -7.75 0.79
C VAL A 72 3.23 -8.29 2.09
N THR A 73 2.35 -8.72 2.99
CA THR A 73 2.72 -9.56 4.13
C THR A 73 2.68 -11.01 3.70
N ILE A 74 3.81 -11.70 3.80
CA ILE A 74 3.88 -13.16 3.65
C ILE A 74 3.82 -13.79 5.04
N ALA A 75 2.99 -14.80 5.18
CA ALA A 75 2.82 -15.55 6.44
C ALA A 75 2.64 -17.05 6.18
N SER A 76 2.94 -17.85 7.20
CA SER A 76 2.70 -19.30 7.22
C SER A 76 3.44 -20.11 6.14
N VAL A 77 4.53 -19.59 5.60
CA VAL A 77 5.44 -20.35 4.73
C VAL A 77 6.33 -21.23 5.58
N SER A 78 6.48 -22.50 5.18
CA SER A 78 7.44 -23.44 5.72
C SER A 78 8.60 -23.66 4.76
N GLY A 79 9.81 -23.79 5.30
CA GLY A 79 11.05 -24.02 4.55
C GLY A 79 11.89 -22.74 4.46
N VAL A 80 11.54 -21.81 3.60
CA VAL A 80 12.34 -20.60 3.34
C VAL A 80 12.40 -19.69 4.57
N SER A 81 13.57 -19.63 5.21
CA SER A 81 13.73 -18.84 6.43
C SER A 81 13.63 -17.34 6.16
N GLY A 82 13.01 -16.59 7.08
CA GLY A 82 12.88 -15.14 7.03
C GLY A 82 11.97 -14.60 5.91
N VAL A 83 11.19 -15.46 5.23
CA VAL A 83 10.24 -15.03 4.21
C VAL A 83 8.92 -14.56 4.81
N ASN A 84 8.57 -15.05 6.01
CA ASN A 84 7.36 -14.62 6.73
C ASN A 84 7.56 -13.21 7.28
N ALA A 85 7.36 -12.21 6.43
CA ALA A 85 7.58 -10.78 6.70
C ALA A 85 6.92 -9.95 5.61
N ASN A 86 7.08 -8.61 5.71
CA ASN A 86 6.68 -7.68 4.66
C ASN A 86 7.73 -7.62 3.55
N HIS A 87 7.28 -7.75 2.32
CA HIS A 87 8.12 -7.70 1.12
C HIS A 87 7.50 -6.79 0.06
N ALA A 88 8.34 -6.05 -0.66
CA ALA A 88 7.92 -5.33 -1.85
C ALA A 88 7.81 -6.30 -3.04
N VAL A 89 6.75 -6.15 -3.79
CA VAL A 89 6.45 -6.89 -5.02
C VAL A 89 7.21 -6.29 -6.18
N LYS A 90 7.90 -7.11 -6.96
CA LYS A 90 8.53 -6.70 -8.20
C LYS A 90 8.27 -7.72 -9.32
N ASN A 91 8.27 -7.21 -10.57
CA ASN A 91 8.02 -8.02 -11.76
C ASN A 91 6.78 -8.94 -11.64
N PRO A 92 5.60 -8.41 -11.22
CA PRO A 92 4.41 -9.23 -11.07
C PRO A 92 3.90 -9.73 -12.41
N THR A 93 3.48 -10.98 -12.43
CA THR A 93 2.71 -11.60 -13.51
C THR A 93 1.32 -11.97 -12.98
N ALA A 94 0.54 -12.72 -13.72
CA ALA A 94 -0.76 -13.17 -13.21
C ALA A 94 -0.64 -14.08 -11.97
N THR A 95 0.44 -14.86 -11.85
CA THR A 95 0.59 -15.88 -10.80
C THR A 95 1.92 -15.84 -10.07
N THR A 96 2.85 -14.97 -10.46
CA THR A 96 4.19 -14.91 -9.85
C THR A 96 4.61 -13.48 -9.57
N PHE A 97 5.48 -13.30 -8.59
CA PHE A 97 6.17 -12.04 -8.31
C PHE A 97 7.51 -12.30 -7.61
N GLU A 98 8.42 -11.36 -7.75
CA GLU A 98 9.70 -11.36 -7.07
C GLU A 98 9.63 -10.65 -5.72
N LEU A 99 10.44 -11.11 -4.75
CA LEU A 99 10.53 -10.51 -3.42
C LEU A 99 11.73 -9.57 -3.30
N PHE A 100 11.41 -8.37 -2.86
CA PHE A 100 12.37 -7.35 -2.49
C PHE A 100 12.14 -6.92 -1.03
N ASN A 101 13.18 -6.43 -0.38
CA ASN A 101 13.05 -5.89 0.98
C ASN A 101 12.15 -4.65 0.95
N ALA A 102 11.13 -4.62 1.79
CA ALA A 102 10.16 -3.53 1.81
C ALA A 102 10.78 -2.18 2.25
N SER A 103 11.86 -2.20 3.03
CA SER A 103 12.48 -1.00 3.59
C SER A 103 13.49 -0.30 2.67
N ASN A 104 14.20 -1.03 1.84
CA ASN A 104 15.32 -0.50 1.04
C ASN A 104 15.32 -0.92 -0.42
N LEU A 105 14.36 -1.76 -0.84
CA LEU A 105 14.19 -2.27 -2.21
C LEU A 105 15.37 -3.04 -2.78
N THR A 106 16.22 -3.58 -1.94
CA THR A 106 17.20 -4.54 -2.42
C THR A 106 16.53 -5.88 -2.68
N ALA A 107 17.00 -6.60 -3.67
CA ALA A 107 16.58 -7.97 -3.90
C ALA A 107 16.75 -8.79 -2.62
N ARG A 108 15.71 -9.54 -2.26
CA ARG A 108 15.86 -10.50 -1.17
C ARG A 108 16.76 -11.65 -1.66
N ASP A 109 17.69 -12.07 -0.85
CA ASP A 109 18.48 -13.27 -1.14
C ASP A 109 17.96 -14.47 -0.36
N SER A 110 17.56 -15.52 -1.07
CA SER A 110 17.18 -16.80 -0.47
C SER A 110 18.03 -17.98 -0.95
N THR A 111 19.15 -17.72 -1.61
CA THR A 111 20.02 -18.76 -2.17
C THR A 111 20.60 -19.70 -1.12
N THR A 112 20.76 -19.23 0.11
CA THR A 112 21.30 -19.98 1.24
C THR A 112 20.23 -20.51 2.22
N THR A 113 18.95 -20.31 1.91
CA THR A 113 17.85 -20.76 2.79
C THR A 113 17.45 -22.20 2.47
N THR A 114 16.73 -22.82 3.41
CA THR A 114 16.06 -24.11 3.14
C THR A 114 15.05 -23.92 2.01
N ALA A 115 14.86 -24.94 1.19
CA ALA A 115 13.90 -24.92 0.11
C ALA A 115 12.47 -24.79 0.63
N TYR A 116 11.60 -24.13 -0.15
CA TYR A 116 10.17 -24.09 0.14
C TYR A 116 9.61 -25.51 0.30
N SER A 117 8.89 -25.74 1.37
CA SER A 117 8.28 -27.05 1.62
C SER A 117 6.76 -27.01 1.50
N SER A 118 6.09 -26.03 2.07
CA SER A 118 4.62 -25.92 2.00
C SER A 118 4.08 -24.60 2.56
N GLY A 119 2.80 -24.36 2.28
CA GLY A 119 1.98 -23.34 2.92
C GLY A 119 2.30 -21.92 2.46
N GLY A 120 1.67 -20.98 3.09
CA GLY A 120 1.88 -19.55 2.91
C GLY A 120 0.76 -18.83 2.21
N THR A 121 0.60 -17.60 2.66
CA THR A 121 -0.29 -16.60 2.05
C THR A 121 0.46 -15.29 1.85
N ALA A 122 0.08 -14.53 0.85
CA ALA A 122 0.51 -13.15 0.62
C ALA A 122 -0.70 -12.23 0.66
N VAL A 123 -0.64 -11.16 1.43
CA VAL A 123 -1.76 -10.22 1.62
C VAL A 123 -1.29 -8.79 1.41
N HIS A 124 -2.10 -7.98 0.71
CA HIS A 124 -1.96 -6.54 0.61
C HIS A 124 -3.30 -5.89 0.96
N THR A 125 -3.29 -4.71 1.57
CA THR A 125 -4.51 -4.00 1.97
C THR A 125 -4.50 -2.58 1.43
N THR A 126 -5.58 -2.19 0.74
CA THR A 126 -5.88 -0.80 0.38
C THR A 126 -7.14 -0.36 1.11
N ILE A 127 -7.10 0.82 1.71
CA ILE A 127 -8.22 1.41 2.42
C ILE A 127 -8.63 2.69 1.68
N ILE A 128 -9.90 2.84 1.40
CA ILE A 128 -10.48 4.06 0.86
C ILE A 128 -11.12 4.82 2.01
N LEU A 129 -10.71 6.08 2.16
CA LEU A 129 -11.21 6.97 3.19
C LEU A 129 -12.05 8.08 2.56
N ASN A 130 -13.11 8.48 3.25
CA ASN A 130 -13.80 9.74 3.02
C ASN A 130 -13.59 10.69 4.21
N ASN A 131 -14.05 11.93 4.08
CA ASN A 131 -13.97 12.95 5.12
C ASN A 131 -12.57 13.06 5.77
N VAL A 132 -11.52 13.01 4.96
CA VAL A 132 -10.14 13.09 5.45
C VAL A 132 -9.82 14.47 5.98
N GLN A 133 -9.31 14.54 7.21
CA GLN A 133 -8.82 15.73 7.88
C GLN A 133 -7.31 15.59 8.10
N GLY A 134 -6.56 16.55 7.64
CA GLY A 134 -5.09 16.50 7.66
C GLY A 134 -4.49 15.68 6.52
N GLU A 135 -3.21 15.40 6.61
CA GLU A 135 -2.44 14.60 5.64
C GLU A 135 -1.72 13.48 6.39
N PHE A 136 -1.94 12.24 5.97
CA PHE A 136 -1.27 11.08 6.55
C PHE A 136 0.18 11.02 6.09
N ASP A 137 1.08 10.70 7.01
CA ASP A 137 2.51 10.52 6.71
C ASP A 137 2.81 9.11 6.19
N ALA A 138 3.76 9.03 5.27
CA ALA A 138 4.29 7.73 4.84
C ALA A 138 4.99 7.01 6.00
N GLU A 139 4.82 5.70 6.06
CA GLU A 139 5.40 4.83 7.09
C GLU A 139 4.88 5.07 8.52
N GLU A 140 3.91 5.96 8.73
CA GLU A 140 3.31 6.08 10.05
C GLU A 140 2.40 4.89 10.38
N THR A 141 2.23 4.65 11.66
CA THR A 141 1.22 3.70 12.14
C THR A 141 -0.15 4.35 12.07
N ILE A 142 -1.11 3.64 11.47
CA ILE A 142 -2.52 4.00 11.50
C ILE A 142 -3.26 3.11 12.49
N THR A 143 -4.23 3.69 13.16
CA THR A 143 -5.03 2.99 14.18
C THR A 143 -6.50 3.21 13.92
N ALA A 144 -7.28 2.14 13.99
CA ALA A 144 -8.73 2.20 14.12
C ALA A 144 -9.09 2.03 15.61
N PRO A 145 -9.36 3.11 16.36
CA PRO A 145 -9.48 3.07 17.82
C PRO A 145 -10.61 2.16 18.32
N THR A 146 -11.69 2.07 17.56
CA THR A 146 -12.88 1.28 17.93
C THR A 146 -12.53 -0.18 18.19
N ASN A 147 -11.57 -0.73 17.44
CA ASN A 147 -11.20 -2.15 17.53
C ASN A 147 -9.73 -2.36 17.91
N SER A 148 -8.99 -1.30 18.23
CA SER A 148 -7.55 -1.35 18.49
C SER A 148 -6.74 -2.01 17.35
N ILE A 149 -7.22 -1.87 16.12
CA ILE A 149 -6.57 -2.45 14.93
C ILE A 149 -5.54 -1.47 14.41
N THR A 150 -4.36 -1.97 14.11
CA THR A 150 -3.24 -1.17 13.63
C THR A 150 -2.69 -1.69 12.31
N GLY A 151 -2.07 -0.79 11.56
CA GLY A 151 -1.30 -1.07 10.35
C GLY A 151 -0.28 0.01 10.13
N THR A 152 0.56 -0.13 9.12
CA THR A 152 1.55 0.87 8.76
C THR A 152 1.30 1.31 7.32
N ILE A 153 1.30 2.61 7.08
CA ILE A 153 1.16 3.14 5.72
C ILE A 153 2.38 2.72 4.90
N GLN A 154 2.12 2.23 3.70
CA GLN A 154 3.18 1.84 2.79
C GLN A 154 4.03 3.06 2.42
N ARG A 155 5.36 2.90 2.54
CA ARG A 155 6.28 3.79 1.87
C ARG A 155 6.07 3.67 0.35
N ASN A 156 5.88 4.78 -0.32
CA ASN A 156 5.86 4.76 -1.77
C ASN A 156 7.29 4.71 -2.31
N ILE A 157 7.75 3.51 -2.55
CA ILE A 157 9.13 3.22 -2.90
C ILE A 157 9.41 3.30 -4.41
N PHE A 158 8.38 3.32 -5.24
CA PHE A 158 8.55 3.29 -6.69
C PHE A 158 8.10 4.57 -7.41
N GLY A 159 8.15 5.71 -6.74
CA GLY A 159 7.94 6.99 -7.40
C GLY A 159 6.97 7.90 -6.71
N CYS A 160 5.83 8.02 -6.67
CA CYS A 160 4.97 9.11 -6.24
C CYS A 160 4.75 9.16 -4.72
N LYS A 161 5.67 9.76 -3.99
CA LYS A 161 5.54 9.96 -2.54
C LYS A 161 4.22 10.66 -2.21
N GLY A 162 3.34 10.00 -1.46
CA GLY A 162 2.10 10.60 -0.95
C GLY A 162 1.26 11.33 -2.01
N PHE A 163 1.55 11.08 -3.26
CA PHE A 163 1.04 11.78 -4.42
C PHE A 163 -0.48 11.74 -4.49
N GLU A 164 -1.06 10.61 -4.26
CA GLU A 164 -2.51 10.48 -4.35
C GLU A 164 -3.21 11.41 -3.37
N GLN A 165 -2.70 11.50 -2.16
CA GLN A 165 -3.24 12.34 -1.12
C GLN A 165 -3.05 13.83 -1.41
N LYS A 166 -1.87 14.22 -1.87
CA LYS A 166 -1.61 15.61 -2.30
C LYS A 166 -2.44 16.01 -3.50
N GLN A 167 -2.59 15.11 -4.45
CA GLN A 167 -3.41 15.33 -5.62
C GLN A 167 -4.88 15.60 -5.25
N PHE A 168 -5.45 14.84 -4.32
CA PHE A 168 -6.82 15.07 -3.87
C PHE A 168 -6.99 16.42 -3.18
N ASN A 169 -6.11 16.77 -2.28
CA ASN A 169 -6.17 18.05 -1.59
C ASN A 169 -6.07 19.23 -2.54
N GLN A 170 -5.21 19.14 -3.52
CA GLN A 170 -5.03 20.18 -4.54
C GLN A 170 -6.24 20.27 -5.47
N THR A 171 -6.75 19.16 -5.92
CA THR A 171 -7.95 19.12 -6.76
C THR A 171 -9.14 19.74 -6.04
N LYS A 172 -9.30 19.49 -4.77
CA LYS A 172 -10.36 20.12 -3.96
C LYS A 172 -10.23 21.64 -3.91
N GLY A 173 -9.06 22.13 -3.58
CA GLY A 173 -8.82 23.57 -3.52
C GLY A 173 -9.11 24.27 -4.84
N ILE A 174 -8.74 23.64 -5.92
CA ILE A 174 -8.85 24.21 -7.26
C ILE A 174 -10.26 24.14 -7.81
N SER A 175 -10.98 23.08 -7.57
CA SER A 175 -12.38 22.98 -7.97
C SER A 175 -13.23 24.06 -7.32
N MET A 176 -12.91 24.43 -6.10
CA MET A 176 -13.59 25.52 -5.41
C MET A 176 -13.20 26.91 -5.93
N ALA A 177 -12.03 27.04 -6.52
CA ALA A 177 -11.60 28.29 -7.16
C ALA A 177 -12.25 28.55 -8.54
N GLY A 178 -12.94 27.58 -9.09
CA GLY A 178 -13.79 27.74 -10.27
C GLY A 178 -13.08 27.85 -11.61
N SER A 179 -11.79 27.55 -11.70
CA SER A 179 -11.05 27.57 -12.96
C SER A 179 -10.56 26.18 -13.37
N PRO A 180 -11.13 25.56 -14.38
CA PRO A 180 -10.72 24.23 -14.83
C PRO A 180 -9.27 24.17 -15.33
N THR A 181 -8.76 25.23 -15.91
CA THR A 181 -7.37 25.32 -16.38
C THR A 181 -6.39 25.33 -15.22
N TYR A 182 -6.78 25.90 -14.13
CA TYR A 182 -5.99 26.01 -12.94
C TYR A 182 -5.79 24.64 -12.26
N THR A 183 -6.81 23.81 -12.27
CA THR A 183 -6.81 22.47 -11.67
C THR A 183 -5.74 21.58 -12.28
N ALA A 184 -5.67 21.55 -13.61
CA ALA A 184 -4.74 20.67 -14.30
C ALA A 184 -3.28 21.03 -13.99
N ASN A 185 -2.98 22.30 -13.93
CA ASN A 185 -1.61 22.77 -13.75
C ASN A 185 -1.08 22.44 -12.35
N VAL A 186 -1.89 22.64 -11.34
CA VAL A 186 -1.46 22.35 -9.96
C VAL A 186 -1.29 20.85 -9.73
N ALA A 187 -2.14 20.03 -10.31
CA ALA A 187 -2.00 18.59 -10.25
C ALA A 187 -0.69 18.11 -10.90
N LEU A 188 -0.31 18.70 -12.03
CA LEU A 188 0.94 18.36 -12.71
C LEU A 188 2.17 18.80 -11.92
N ASP A 189 2.13 19.97 -11.32
CA ASP A 189 3.22 20.46 -10.49
C ASP A 189 3.50 19.56 -9.30
N SER A 190 2.46 19.09 -8.66
CA SER A 190 2.65 18.18 -7.53
C SER A 190 3.21 16.82 -7.95
N VAL A 191 2.89 16.35 -9.15
CA VAL A 191 3.45 15.12 -9.72
C VAL A 191 4.95 15.23 -9.94
N ASN A 192 5.38 16.36 -10.47
CA ASN A 192 6.77 16.55 -10.85
C ASN A 192 7.63 17.15 -9.72
N GLY A 193 7.01 17.56 -8.62
CA GLY A 193 7.69 18.29 -7.57
C GLY A 193 8.20 19.66 -8.02
N ASP A 194 7.64 20.14 -9.07
CA ASP A 194 8.02 21.37 -9.74
C ASP A 194 6.97 22.44 -9.55
N ASN A 195 6.70 23.02 -8.54
CA ASN A 195 5.69 24.07 -8.27
C ASN A 195 5.56 25.20 -9.32
N THR A 196 5.83 24.91 -10.56
CA THR A 196 5.66 25.87 -11.66
C THR A 196 4.24 25.74 -12.20
N VAL A 197 3.45 26.76 -12.06
CA VAL A 197 2.15 26.86 -12.72
C VAL A 197 2.39 27.22 -14.18
N LEU A 198 2.04 26.32 -15.06
CA LEU A 198 2.12 26.55 -16.50
C LEU A 198 0.97 27.43 -17.01
#